data_bf85b38766d6bbfad19929c414ebfbd6
#
_entry.id   bf85b38766d6bbfad19929c414ebfbd6
#
_cell.length_a   1.000
_cell.length_b   1.000
_cell.length_c   1.000
_cell.angle_alpha   90.00
_cell.angle_beta   90.00
_cell.angle_gamma   90.00
#
_symmetry.space_group_name_H-M   'P 1'
#
loop_
_entity.id
_entity.type
_entity.pdbx_description
1 polymer ?
#
loop_
_entity_poly.entity_id
_entity_poly.type
_entity_poly.pdbx_seq_one_letter_code
_entity_poly.pdbx_strand_id
1 'polypeptide(L)'
;MGFSAVGLTIISPCLKSVAEEFDVDSATAQFLLSGYFIAIASSQLIYGPMSDRYGRRKPLLIGMGLYAMGGIIGVYAASFTTLIYARILQGLGAAASVSIVRAIINDSYDRTKGASVFATISAVMVIAPIFSFISGGLIDEIIGWKGTMVIIALAGSLSLVSNYFFLNETNLNPMGIIVPRLLISEYYELFSNRLFLALLLLLEAASVSFSA
;
A
#
# COMPACT_ATOMS: atom_id res chain seq x y z
N MET A 1 4.35 5.41 -2.98
CA MET A 1 3.07 5.08 -3.63
C MET A 1 3.16 3.86 -4.57
N GLY A 2 4.14 3.73 -5.46
CA GLY A 2 4.24 2.57 -6.38
C GLY A 2 4.29 1.20 -5.70
N PHE A 3 4.81 1.10 -4.49
CA PHE A 3 4.90 -0.17 -3.75
C PHE A 3 3.55 -0.86 -3.48
N SER A 4 2.47 -0.10 -3.28
CA SER A 4 1.15 -0.67 -3.06
C SER A 4 0.62 -1.37 -4.31
N ALA A 5 0.83 -0.76 -5.48
CA ALA A 5 0.41 -1.31 -6.75
C ALA A 5 1.29 -2.49 -7.18
N VAL A 6 2.62 -2.35 -7.08
CA VAL A 6 3.59 -3.41 -7.39
C VAL A 6 3.38 -4.63 -6.49
N GLY A 7 3.24 -4.42 -5.17
CA GLY A 7 3.03 -5.51 -4.22
C GLY A 7 1.77 -6.32 -4.48
N LEU A 8 0.73 -5.71 -5.06
CA LEU A 8 -0.47 -6.43 -5.47
C LEU A 8 -0.25 -7.23 -6.74
N THR A 9 0.27 -6.59 -7.77
CA THR A 9 0.27 -7.14 -9.13
C THR A 9 1.39 -8.14 -9.39
N ILE A 10 2.51 -8.05 -8.67
CA ILE A 10 3.65 -8.94 -8.86
C ILE A 10 3.35 -10.40 -8.49
N ILE A 11 2.48 -10.65 -7.51
CA ILE A 11 2.12 -12.02 -7.10
C ILE A 11 0.92 -12.58 -7.89
N SER A 12 0.18 -11.72 -8.57
CA SER A 12 -1.05 -12.12 -9.27
C SER A 12 -0.82 -13.24 -10.30
N PRO A 13 0.21 -13.20 -11.15
CA PRO A 13 0.49 -14.31 -12.08
C PRO A 13 0.98 -15.58 -11.38
N CYS A 14 1.52 -15.47 -10.15
CA CYS A 14 2.08 -16.60 -9.39
C CYS A 14 1.01 -17.39 -8.59
N LEU A 15 -0.26 -16.97 -8.62
CA LEU A 15 -1.31 -17.60 -7.80
C LEU A 15 -1.46 -19.09 -8.10
N LYS A 16 -1.25 -19.51 -9.34
CA LYS A 16 -1.31 -20.91 -9.74
C LYS A 16 -0.20 -21.72 -9.09
N SER A 17 1.04 -21.26 -9.17
CA SER A 17 2.21 -21.92 -8.57
C SER A 17 2.08 -22.00 -7.05
N VAL A 18 1.54 -20.94 -6.40
CA VAL A 18 1.24 -20.95 -4.96
C VAL A 18 0.16 -21.97 -4.62
N ALA A 19 -0.91 -22.04 -5.40
CA ALA A 19 -2.01 -22.98 -5.18
C ALA A 19 -1.50 -24.44 -5.28
N GLU A 20 -0.67 -24.74 -6.26
CA GLU A 20 -0.05 -26.06 -6.46
C GLU A 20 0.93 -26.40 -5.32
N GLU A 21 1.79 -25.46 -4.86
CA GLU A 21 2.78 -25.74 -3.78
C GLU A 21 2.10 -26.00 -2.43
N PHE A 22 1.01 -25.31 -2.12
CA PHE A 22 0.33 -25.46 -0.84
C PHE A 22 -0.92 -26.36 -0.89
N ASP A 23 -1.17 -27.01 -2.02
CA ASP A 23 -2.33 -27.88 -2.23
C ASP A 23 -3.66 -27.24 -1.84
N VAL A 24 -3.88 -26.00 -2.33
CA VAL A 24 -5.10 -25.23 -2.14
C VAL A 24 -5.76 -24.94 -3.48
N ASP A 25 -7.10 -24.75 -3.46
CA ASP A 25 -7.80 -24.39 -4.67
C ASP A 25 -7.55 -22.92 -5.08
N SER A 26 -7.79 -22.62 -6.37
CA SER A 26 -7.54 -21.29 -6.93
C SER A 26 -8.37 -20.18 -6.25
N ALA A 27 -9.55 -20.50 -5.73
CA ALA A 27 -10.38 -19.53 -5.00
C ALA A 27 -9.73 -19.20 -3.64
N THR A 28 -9.19 -20.20 -2.96
CA THR A 28 -8.44 -20.01 -1.71
C THR A 28 -7.16 -19.20 -1.95
N ALA A 29 -6.41 -19.47 -3.04
CA ALA A 29 -5.21 -18.70 -3.38
C ALA A 29 -5.50 -17.19 -3.56
N GLN A 30 -6.70 -16.82 -4.02
CA GLN A 30 -7.09 -15.40 -4.16
C GLN A 30 -7.18 -14.65 -2.82
N PHE A 31 -7.25 -15.34 -1.67
CA PHE A 31 -7.18 -14.67 -0.37
C PHE A 31 -5.87 -13.93 -0.15
N LEU A 32 -4.79 -14.27 -0.86
CA LEU A 32 -3.54 -13.53 -0.84
C LEU A 32 -3.71 -12.10 -1.38
N LEU A 33 -4.54 -11.92 -2.40
CA LEU A 33 -4.86 -10.61 -2.96
C LEU A 33 -5.87 -9.88 -2.09
N SER A 34 -6.96 -10.55 -1.70
CA SER A 34 -8.02 -9.96 -0.89
C SER A 34 -7.51 -9.51 0.48
N GLY A 35 -6.69 -10.34 1.15
CA GLY A 35 -6.08 -10.00 2.43
C GLY A 35 -5.17 -8.77 2.34
N TYR A 36 -4.39 -8.69 1.28
CA TYR A 36 -3.54 -7.51 0.99
C TYR A 36 -4.38 -6.24 0.77
N PHE A 37 -5.47 -6.32 -0.03
CA PHE A 37 -6.37 -5.20 -0.28
C PHE A 37 -7.08 -4.71 0.99
N ILE A 38 -7.65 -5.63 1.77
CA ILE A 38 -8.34 -5.29 3.01
C ILE A 38 -7.36 -4.61 3.98
N ALA A 39 -6.13 -5.12 4.07
CA ALA A 39 -5.09 -4.54 4.90
C ALA A 39 -4.71 -3.11 4.44
N ILE A 40 -4.57 -2.87 3.15
CA ILE A 40 -4.33 -1.51 2.62
C ILE A 40 -5.51 -0.59 2.96
N ALA A 41 -6.74 -1.00 2.63
CA ALA A 41 -7.91 -0.17 2.79
C ALA A 41 -8.13 0.24 4.26
N SER A 42 -8.06 -0.73 5.18
CA SER A 42 -8.22 -0.47 6.62
C SER A 42 -7.10 0.42 7.18
N SER A 43 -5.86 0.21 6.75
CA SER A 43 -4.72 0.97 7.26
C SER A 43 -4.64 2.39 6.73
N GLN A 44 -5.16 2.67 5.54
CA GLN A 44 -5.21 4.04 5.01
C GLN A 44 -6.01 4.99 5.92
N LEU A 45 -7.05 4.48 6.56
CA LEU A 45 -7.85 5.25 7.53
C LEU A 45 -7.04 5.65 8.77
N ILE A 46 -6.02 4.87 9.11
CA ILE A 46 -5.21 5.08 10.31
C ILE A 46 -3.99 5.97 10.00
N TYR A 47 -3.33 5.74 8.86
CA TYR A 47 -2.07 6.43 8.54
C TYR A 47 -2.24 7.93 8.30
N GLY A 48 -3.38 8.39 7.78
CA GLY A 48 -3.68 9.82 7.63
C GLY A 48 -3.55 10.55 8.97
N PRO A 49 -4.48 10.32 9.91
CA PRO A 49 -4.46 10.95 11.23
C PRO A 49 -3.18 10.68 12.02
N MET A 50 -2.61 9.49 11.90
CA MET A 50 -1.36 9.14 12.58
C MET A 50 -0.20 10.01 12.10
N SER A 51 -0.10 10.25 10.79
CA SER A 51 0.95 11.08 10.22
C SER A 51 0.78 12.58 10.50
N ASP A 52 -0.46 13.05 10.65
CA ASP A 52 -0.75 14.43 11.05
C ASP A 52 -0.31 14.69 12.50
N ARG A 53 -0.41 13.70 13.37
CA ARG A 53 -0.18 13.84 14.81
C ARG A 53 1.24 13.50 15.24
N TYR A 54 1.88 12.51 14.64
CA TYR A 54 3.23 12.07 15.01
C TYR A 54 4.33 12.53 14.05
N GLY A 55 3.96 13.33 13.04
CA GLY A 55 4.84 13.69 11.93
C GLY A 55 4.79 12.65 10.80
N ARG A 56 5.30 13.02 9.63
CA ARG A 56 5.24 12.19 8.41
C ARG A 56 6.27 11.06 8.43
N ARG A 57 7.47 11.36 8.91
CA ARG A 57 8.63 10.46 8.81
C ARG A 57 8.46 9.17 9.60
N LYS A 58 8.08 9.25 10.88
CA LYS A 58 7.99 8.07 11.76
C LYS A 58 6.97 7.03 11.27
N PRO A 59 5.70 7.39 10.99
CA PRO A 59 4.73 6.43 10.50
C PRO A 59 5.08 5.84 9.14
N LEU A 60 5.74 6.61 8.26
CA LEU A 60 6.21 6.11 6.97
C LEU A 60 7.30 5.05 7.15
N LEU A 61 8.29 5.28 8.02
CA LEU A 61 9.35 4.31 8.30
C LEU A 61 8.79 3.03 8.93
N ILE A 62 7.83 3.13 9.85
CA ILE A 62 7.13 1.97 10.42
C ILE A 62 6.43 1.19 9.31
N GLY A 63 5.69 1.86 8.43
CA GLY A 63 5.02 1.22 7.30
C GLY A 63 5.99 0.52 6.34
N MET A 64 7.10 1.17 5.98
CA MET A 64 8.12 0.54 5.13
C MET A 64 8.77 -0.67 5.81
N GLY A 65 8.99 -0.61 7.14
CA GLY A 65 9.47 -1.74 7.93
C GLY A 65 8.49 -2.92 7.91
N LEU A 66 7.19 -2.67 8.11
CA LEU A 66 6.15 -3.70 8.03
C LEU A 66 6.09 -4.33 6.63
N TYR A 67 6.21 -3.51 5.58
CA TYR A 67 6.23 -3.99 4.19
C TYR A 67 7.43 -4.91 3.92
N ALA A 68 8.63 -4.50 4.34
CA ALA A 68 9.86 -5.30 4.21
C ALA A 68 9.77 -6.61 5.02
N MET A 69 9.32 -6.53 6.28
CA MET A 69 9.10 -7.70 7.13
C MET A 69 8.12 -8.70 6.52
N GLY A 70 7.00 -8.22 5.99
CA GLY A 70 6.04 -9.06 5.27
C GLY A 70 6.67 -9.76 4.07
N GLY A 71 7.55 -9.06 3.32
CA GLY A 71 8.34 -9.67 2.24
C GLY A 71 9.24 -10.80 2.76
N ILE A 72 10.01 -10.55 3.82
CA ILE A 72 10.91 -11.53 4.44
C ILE A 72 10.13 -12.75 4.95
N ILE A 73 9.04 -12.52 5.70
CA ILE A 73 8.19 -13.63 6.19
C ILE A 73 7.63 -14.42 5.01
N GLY A 74 7.24 -13.77 3.92
CA GLY A 74 6.73 -14.43 2.72
C GLY A 74 7.76 -15.34 2.06
N VAL A 75 9.04 -14.95 2.02
CA VAL A 75 10.14 -15.80 1.49
C VAL A 75 10.26 -17.11 2.27
N TYR A 76 10.13 -17.05 3.60
CA TYR A 76 10.27 -18.20 4.49
C TYR A 76 8.93 -18.86 4.83
N ALA A 77 7.85 -18.52 4.13
CA ALA A 77 6.53 -19.11 4.41
C ALA A 77 6.53 -20.61 4.13
N ALA A 78 6.33 -21.41 5.18
CA ALA A 78 6.21 -22.85 5.13
C ALA A 78 4.75 -23.34 5.05
N SER A 79 3.77 -22.43 5.18
CA SER A 79 2.35 -22.73 5.07
C SER A 79 1.62 -21.59 4.36
N PHE A 80 0.49 -21.93 3.72
CA PHE A 80 -0.37 -20.94 3.07
C PHE A 80 -0.85 -19.86 4.06
N THR A 81 -1.17 -20.27 5.29
CA THR A 81 -1.58 -19.34 6.36
C THR A 81 -0.47 -18.33 6.69
N THR A 82 0.78 -18.76 6.76
CA THR A 82 1.92 -17.86 6.98
C THR A 82 2.07 -16.87 5.84
N LEU A 83 1.84 -17.32 4.61
CA LEU A 83 1.88 -16.45 3.43
C LEU A 83 0.75 -15.41 3.46
N ILE A 84 -0.46 -15.78 3.90
CA ILE A 84 -1.56 -14.81 4.10
C ILE A 84 -1.15 -13.75 5.13
N TYR A 85 -0.60 -14.11 6.29
CA TYR A 85 -0.15 -13.14 7.29
C TYR A 85 0.96 -12.22 6.74
N ALA A 86 1.89 -12.77 5.96
CA ALA A 86 2.90 -12.00 5.26
C ALA A 86 2.27 -10.96 4.32
N ARG A 87 1.25 -11.34 3.55
CA ARG A 87 0.50 -10.46 2.65
C ARG A 87 -0.28 -9.37 3.38
N ILE A 88 -0.93 -9.71 4.48
CA ILE A 88 -1.60 -8.73 5.34
C ILE A 88 -0.58 -7.72 5.86
N LEU A 89 0.56 -8.17 6.38
CA LEU A 89 1.61 -7.29 6.90
C LEU A 89 2.17 -6.36 5.82
N GLN A 90 2.38 -6.87 4.60
CA GLN A 90 2.76 -6.07 3.44
C GLN A 90 1.69 -5.01 3.11
N GLY A 91 0.40 -5.38 3.14
CA GLY A 91 -0.71 -4.45 2.90
C GLY A 91 -0.76 -3.32 3.93
N LEU A 92 -0.61 -3.68 5.23
CA LEU A 92 -0.51 -2.70 6.32
C LEU A 92 0.62 -1.70 6.07
N GLY A 93 1.79 -2.19 5.65
CA GLY A 93 2.94 -1.35 5.36
C GLY A 93 2.79 -0.49 4.10
N ALA A 94 2.24 -1.06 3.03
CA ALA A 94 2.04 -0.38 1.76
C ALA A 94 1.11 0.84 1.86
N ALA A 95 0.10 0.76 2.73
CA ALA A 95 -0.86 1.83 2.98
C ALA A 95 -0.19 3.13 3.43
N ALA A 96 0.88 3.04 4.23
CA ALA A 96 1.66 4.21 4.66
C ALA A 96 2.19 5.02 3.47
N SER A 97 2.70 4.34 2.44
CA SER A 97 3.25 5.00 1.25
C SER A 97 2.17 5.71 0.42
N VAL A 98 0.93 5.25 0.45
CA VAL A 98 -0.17 5.89 -0.29
C VAL A 98 -0.66 7.12 0.44
N SER A 99 -0.94 7.01 1.74
CA SER A 99 -1.51 8.09 2.54
C SER A 99 -0.50 9.19 2.84
N ILE A 100 0.69 8.82 3.33
CA ILE A 100 1.65 9.79 3.86
C ILE A 100 2.38 10.54 2.74
N VAL A 101 2.71 9.89 1.61
CA VAL A 101 3.40 10.59 0.52
C VAL A 101 2.54 11.72 -0.08
N ARG A 102 1.21 11.56 -0.13
CA ARG A 102 0.31 12.66 -0.53
C ARG A 102 0.42 13.85 0.43
N ALA A 103 0.46 13.57 1.73
CA ALA A 103 0.62 14.61 2.74
C ALA A 103 1.99 15.30 2.63
N ILE A 104 3.08 14.56 2.45
CA ILE A 104 4.43 15.11 2.24
C ILE A 104 4.48 16.04 1.03
N ILE A 105 3.83 15.67 -0.09
CA ILE A 105 3.78 16.52 -1.28
C ILE A 105 3.06 17.85 -0.96
N ASN A 106 1.92 17.78 -0.28
CA ASN A 106 1.17 18.98 0.11
C ASN A 106 1.92 19.86 1.11
N ASP A 107 2.70 19.25 2.02
CA ASP A 107 3.50 19.98 3.01
C ASP A 107 4.77 20.63 2.38
N SER A 108 5.29 20.03 1.28
CA SER A 108 6.61 20.40 0.71
C SER A 108 6.52 21.31 -0.52
N TYR A 109 5.39 21.33 -1.21
CA TYR A 109 5.24 22.02 -2.47
C TYR A 109 4.03 22.95 -2.47
N ASP A 110 4.13 24.07 -3.17
CA ASP A 110 2.99 24.93 -3.51
C ASP A 110 1.98 24.18 -4.41
N ARG A 111 0.77 24.69 -4.49
CA ARG A 111 -0.37 24.02 -5.18
C ARG A 111 -0.04 23.64 -6.63
N THR A 112 0.69 24.48 -7.35
CA THR A 112 1.01 24.24 -8.77
C THR A 112 2.08 23.18 -8.96
N LYS A 113 3.17 23.26 -8.20
CA LYS A 113 4.25 22.27 -8.24
C LYS A 113 3.80 20.93 -7.65
N GLY A 114 3.04 20.96 -6.55
CA GLY A 114 2.47 19.78 -5.94
C GLY A 114 1.59 18.99 -6.91
N ALA A 115 0.76 19.66 -7.71
CA ALA A 115 -0.05 19.03 -8.75
C ALA A 115 0.83 18.34 -9.82
N SER A 116 1.91 18.98 -10.28
CA SER A 116 2.83 18.41 -11.26
C SER A 116 3.58 17.17 -10.71
N VAL A 117 4.07 17.24 -9.47
CA VAL A 117 4.71 16.10 -8.79
C VAL A 117 3.72 14.96 -8.63
N PHE A 118 2.49 15.25 -8.22
CA PHE A 118 1.45 14.25 -8.06
C PHE A 118 1.06 13.58 -9.39
N ALA A 119 0.98 14.35 -10.48
CA ALA A 119 0.72 13.83 -11.83
C ALA A 119 1.83 12.85 -12.27
N THR A 120 3.10 13.18 -12.02
CA THR A 120 4.24 12.30 -12.32
C THR A 120 4.17 11.00 -11.53
N ILE A 121 3.88 11.08 -10.22
CA ILE A 121 3.75 9.89 -9.37
C ILE A 121 2.55 9.04 -9.84
N SER A 122 1.44 9.68 -10.21
CA SER A 122 0.26 8.97 -10.71
C SER A 122 0.55 8.24 -12.02
N ALA A 123 1.33 8.82 -12.93
CA ALA A 123 1.77 8.15 -14.15
C ALA A 123 2.59 6.89 -13.83
N VAL A 124 3.52 6.97 -12.89
CA VAL A 124 4.28 5.80 -12.42
C VAL A 124 3.36 4.75 -11.80
N MET A 125 2.35 5.16 -11.02
CA MET A 125 1.38 4.23 -10.42
C MET A 125 0.53 3.47 -11.45
N VAL A 126 0.29 4.04 -12.61
CA VAL A 126 -0.44 3.37 -13.70
C VAL A 126 0.47 2.40 -14.47
N ILE A 127 1.72 2.77 -14.66
CA ILE A 127 2.68 1.98 -15.46
C ILE A 127 3.28 0.83 -14.63
N ALA A 128 3.59 1.06 -13.37
CA ALA A 128 4.25 0.09 -12.50
C ALA A 128 3.52 -1.26 -12.36
N PRO A 129 2.18 -1.34 -12.28
CA PRO A 129 1.46 -2.61 -12.27
C PRO A 129 1.69 -3.48 -13.51
N ILE A 130 1.80 -2.89 -14.69
CA ILE A 130 2.02 -3.62 -15.95
C ILE A 130 3.38 -4.32 -15.91
N PHE A 131 4.43 -3.56 -15.56
CA PHE A 131 5.79 -4.12 -15.44
C PHE A 131 5.89 -5.15 -14.33
N SER A 132 5.23 -4.91 -13.18
CA SER A 132 5.27 -5.85 -12.07
C SER A 132 4.50 -7.15 -12.35
N PHE A 133 3.42 -7.09 -13.10
CA PHE A 133 2.69 -8.29 -13.53
C PHE A 133 3.55 -9.16 -14.46
N ILE A 134 4.15 -8.54 -15.49
CA ILE A 134 5.03 -9.26 -16.44
C ILE A 134 6.26 -9.82 -15.71
N SER A 135 6.92 -8.99 -14.89
CA SER A 135 8.10 -9.45 -14.16
C SER A 135 7.76 -10.54 -13.14
N GLY A 136 6.59 -10.47 -12.50
CA GLY A 136 6.11 -11.49 -11.57
C GLY A 136 5.97 -12.86 -12.23
N GLY A 137 5.37 -12.91 -13.44
CA GLY A 137 5.25 -14.15 -14.20
C GLY A 137 6.61 -14.71 -14.62
N LEU A 138 7.52 -13.87 -15.14
CA LEU A 138 8.88 -14.30 -15.53
C LEU A 138 9.69 -14.81 -14.31
N ILE A 139 9.56 -14.17 -13.17
CA ILE A 139 10.23 -14.59 -11.94
C ILE A 139 9.70 -15.94 -11.47
N ASP A 140 8.39 -16.13 -11.56
CA ASP A 140 7.74 -17.38 -11.17
C ASP A 140 8.22 -18.56 -12.04
N GLU A 141 8.37 -18.35 -13.34
CA GLU A 141 8.92 -19.37 -14.24
C GLU A 141 10.37 -19.76 -13.96
N ILE A 142 11.22 -18.79 -13.53
CA ILE A 142 12.66 -19.00 -13.37
C ILE A 142 13.00 -19.52 -11.98
N ILE A 143 12.47 -18.90 -10.94
CA ILE A 143 12.85 -19.16 -9.53
C ILE A 143 11.66 -19.41 -8.60
N GLY A 144 10.46 -19.50 -9.16
CA GLY A 144 9.21 -19.71 -8.42
C GLY A 144 8.67 -18.44 -7.75
N TRP A 145 7.45 -18.53 -7.23
CA TRP A 145 6.73 -17.42 -6.60
C TRP A 145 7.50 -16.79 -5.40
N LYS A 146 8.36 -17.55 -4.71
CA LYS A 146 9.22 -17.01 -3.64
C LYS A 146 10.13 -15.91 -4.12
N GLY A 147 10.54 -15.95 -5.40
CA GLY A 147 11.31 -14.87 -6.02
C GLY A 147 10.60 -13.53 -5.98
N THR A 148 9.29 -13.50 -6.14
CA THR A 148 8.50 -12.27 -6.03
C THR A 148 8.52 -11.71 -4.61
N MET A 149 8.50 -12.57 -3.58
CA MET A 149 8.61 -12.17 -2.18
C MET A 149 10.00 -11.61 -1.86
N VAL A 150 11.06 -12.18 -2.44
CA VAL A 150 12.44 -11.64 -2.33
C VAL A 150 12.50 -10.23 -2.89
N ILE A 151 11.94 -9.98 -4.08
CA ILE A 151 11.92 -8.65 -4.69
C ILE A 151 11.15 -7.65 -3.82
N ILE A 152 9.99 -8.05 -3.27
CA ILE A 152 9.22 -7.22 -2.36
C ILE A 152 10.04 -6.89 -1.10
N ALA A 153 10.71 -7.89 -0.51
CA ALA A 153 11.55 -7.69 0.67
C ALA A 153 12.72 -6.72 0.40
N LEU A 154 13.41 -6.92 -0.73
CA LEU A 154 14.52 -6.05 -1.14
C LEU A 154 14.04 -4.63 -1.43
N ALA A 155 12.97 -4.45 -2.19
CA ALA A 155 12.41 -3.15 -2.52
C ALA A 155 11.92 -2.42 -1.26
N GLY A 156 11.25 -3.12 -0.34
CA GLY A 156 10.81 -2.59 0.94
C GLY A 156 11.99 -2.17 1.83
N SER A 157 13.02 -3.02 1.94
CA SER A 157 14.22 -2.73 2.71
C SER A 157 15.01 -1.55 2.15
N LEU A 158 15.18 -1.50 0.83
CA LEU A 158 15.86 -0.39 0.16
C LEU A 158 15.10 0.93 0.36
N SER A 159 13.76 0.89 0.26
CA SER A 159 12.93 2.05 0.55
C SER A 159 13.02 2.48 2.00
N LEU A 160 13.00 1.55 2.95
CA LEU A 160 13.16 1.84 4.38
C LEU A 160 14.48 2.57 4.64
N VAL A 161 15.59 2.01 4.12
CA VAL A 161 16.93 2.58 4.27
C VAL A 161 17.01 3.96 3.60
N SER A 162 16.54 4.08 2.35
CA SER A 162 16.54 5.35 1.63
C SER A 162 15.73 6.43 2.38
N ASN A 163 14.52 6.12 2.82
CA ASN A 163 13.71 7.08 3.56
C ASN A 163 14.29 7.41 4.95
N TYR A 164 14.97 6.46 5.59
CA TYR A 164 15.64 6.70 6.86
C TYR A 164 16.74 7.75 6.74
N PHE A 165 17.55 7.71 5.67
CA PHE A 165 18.66 8.63 5.48
C PHE A 165 18.28 9.95 4.81
N PHE A 166 17.35 9.92 3.85
CA PHE A 166 17.07 11.09 2.99
C PHE A 166 15.77 11.81 3.32
N LEU A 167 14.82 11.18 4.02
CA LEU A 167 13.56 11.84 4.34
C LEU A 167 13.70 12.63 5.65
N ASN A 168 13.57 13.95 5.55
CA ASN A 168 13.40 14.82 6.70
C ASN A 168 11.92 14.90 7.11
N GLU A 169 11.67 15.31 8.36
CA GLU A 169 10.30 15.58 8.81
C GLU A 169 9.74 16.80 8.07
N THR A 170 8.55 16.66 7.50
CA THR A 170 7.90 17.74 6.75
C THR A 170 6.75 18.38 7.50
N ASN A 171 6.18 17.69 8.50
CA ASN A 171 5.15 18.28 9.37
C ASN A 171 5.81 19.01 10.53
N LEU A 172 5.91 20.33 10.39
CA LEU A 172 6.56 21.19 11.39
C LEU A 172 5.70 21.44 12.65
N ASN A 173 4.40 21.16 12.59
CA ASN A 173 3.46 21.39 13.69
C ASN A 173 2.57 20.14 13.92
N PRO A 174 3.12 19.05 14.43
CA PRO A 174 2.34 17.85 14.69
C PRO A 174 1.29 18.09 15.79
N MET A 175 0.07 17.61 15.57
CA MET A 175 -1.09 17.89 16.44
C MET A 175 -1.12 17.11 17.78
N GLY A 176 -0.07 16.38 18.15
CA GLY A 176 0.01 15.65 19.44
C GLY A 176 -0.74 14.31 19.45
N ILE A 177 -1.22 13.86 20.63
CA ILE A 177 -1.68 12.48 20.89
C ILE A 177 -2.95 12.13 20.10
N ILE A 178 -2.99 10.94 19.48
CA ILE A 178 -4.20 10.37 18.88
C ILE A 178 -5.18 9.97 19.98
N VAL A 179 -6.37 10.54 19.97
CA VAL A 179 -7.48 10.08 20.78
C VAL A 179 -8.40 9.25 19.87
N PRO A 180 -8.47 7.92 20.04
CA PRO A 180 -9.26 7.05 19.15
C PRO A 180 -10.73 7.48 19.02
N ARG A 181 -11.28 8.02 20.09
CA ARG A 181 -12.66 8.53 20.14
C ARG A 181 -12.88 9.73 19.21
N LEU A 182 -11.87 10.60 19.06
CA LEU A 182 -11.94 11.75 18.15
C LEU A 182 -11.87 11.29 16.70
N LEU A 183 -11.05 10.29 16.38
CA LEU A 183 -11.02 9.74 15.03
C LEU A 183 -12.36 9.17 14.61
N ILE A 184 -12.99 8.39 15.48
CA ILE A 184 -14.31 7.81 15.20
C ILE A 184 -15.34 8.93 14.97
N SER A 185 -15.34 10.00 15.79
CA SER A 185 -16.26 11.12 15.62
C SER A 185 -16.01 11.89 14.33
N GLU A 186 -14.75 12.14 13.94
CA GLU A 186 -14.37 12.80 12.70
C GLU A 186 -14.84 11.99 11.48
N TYR A 187 -14.65 10.65 11.48
CA TYR A 187 -15.16 9.78 10.42
C TYR A 187 -16.69 9.72 10.40
N TYR A 188 -17.33 9.66 11.56
CA TYR A 188 -18.79 9.68 11.64
C TYR A 188 -19.36 10.98 11.05
N GLU A 189 -18.80 12.13 11.37
CA GLU A 189 -19.19 13.42 10.84
C GLU A 189 -18.99 13.47 9.31
N LEU A 190 -17.85 12.94 8.82
CA LEU A 190 -17.55 12.87 7.39
C LEU A 190 -18.58 12.00 6.63
N PHE A 191 -18.89 10.81 7.15
CA PHE A 191 -19.88 9.91 6.56
C PHE A 191 -21.34 10.37 6.76
N SER A 192 -21.59 11.27 7.70
CA SER A 192 -22.90 11.90 7.89
C SER A 192 -23.11 13.08 6.95
N ASN A 193 -22.05 13.59 6.32
CA ASN A 193 -22.12 14.73 5.41
C ASN A 193 -22.65 14.30 4.03
N ARG A 194 -23.88 14.73 3.70
CA ARG A 194 -24.55 14.40 2.43
C ARG A 194 -23.76 14.84 1.20
N LEU A 195 -23.05 15.98 1.29
CA LEU A 195 -22.21 16.46 0.18
C LEU A 195 -21.04 15.52 -0.08
N PHE A 196 -20.39 15.04 0.97
CA PHE A 196 -19.28 14.08 0.86
C PHE A 196 -19.75 12.76 0.23
N LEU A 197 -20.89 12.22 0.67
CA LEU A 197 -21.48 11.00 0.09
C LEU A 197 -21.86 11.18 -1.37
N ALA A 198 -22.45 12.34 -1.73
CA ALA A 198 -22.79 12.64 -3.13
C ALA A 198 -21.54 12.73 -4.01
N LEU A 199 -20.46 13.36 -3.54
CA LEU A 199 -19.18 13.42 -4.27
C LEU A 199 -18.53 12.05 -4.43
N LEU A 200 -18.61 11.17 -3.41
CA LEU A 200 -18.13 9.80 -3.48
C LEU A 200 -18.88 8.99 -4.55
N LEU A 201 -20.20 9.05 -4.57
CA LEU A 201 -21.02 8.38 -5.56
C LEU A 201 -20.78 8.90 -6.98
N LEU A 202 -20.58 10.21 -7.16
CA LEU A 202 -20.23 10.80 -8.45
C LEU A 202 -18.84 10.33 -8.94
N LEU A 203 -17.86 10.20 -8.05
CA LEU A 203 -16.53 9.70 -8.37
C LEU A 203 -16.57 8.23 -8.80
N GLU A 204 -17.37 7.40 -8.11
CA GLU A 204 -17.55 6.00 -8.48
C GLU A 204 -18.28 5.86 -9.82
N ALA A 205 -19.36 6.62 -10.03
CA ALA A 205 -20.09 6.63 -11.31
C ALA A 205 -19.20 7.07 -12.48
N ALA A 206 -18.34 8.09 -12.27
CA ALA A 206 -17.37 8.52 -13.28
C ALA A 206 -16.31 7.44 -13.57
N SER A 207 -15.85 6.70 -12.56
CA SER A 207 -14.86 5.62 -12.76
C SER A 207 -15.44 4.43 -13.53
N VAL A 208 -16.68 4.08 -13.28
CA VAL A 208 -17.41 3.02 -14.01
C VAL A 208 -17.67 3.43 -15.48
N SER A 209 -18.02 4.67 -15.72
CA SER A 209 -18.26 5.16 -17.10
C SER A 209 -16.97 5.26 -17.94
N PHE A 210 -15.79 5.29 -17.32
CA PHE A 210 -14.50 5.31 -18.01
C PHE A 210 -13.98 3.90 -18.32
N SER A 211 -14.55 2.85 -17.69
CA SER A 211 -14.16 1.44 -17.87
C SER A 211 -15.13 0.65 -18.74
N ALA A 212 -16.20 1.27 -19.22
CA ALA A 212 -17.16 0.73 -20.18
C ALA A 212 -16.87 1.23 -21.60
#